data_bf37bcca48c40d3618254eb4f816e072
#
_entry.id   bf37bcca48c40d3618254eb4f816e072
#
_cell.length_a   1.000
_cell.length_b   1.000
_cell.length_c   1.000
_cell.angle_alpha   90.00
_cell.angle_beta   90.00
_cell.angle_gamma   90.00
#
_symmetry.space_group_name_H-M   'P 1'
#
loop_
_entity.id
_entity.type
_entity.pdbx_description
1 polymer ?
#
loop_
_entity_poly.entity_id
_entity_poly.type
_entity_poly.pdbx_seq_one_letter_code
_entity_poly.pdbx_strand_id
1 'polypeptide(L)'
;MARNDGIDRTSVRNLAVSDKAVGNTQQHNEREKDSYRNPDIIPQRTAWNIHFKKPTASYTDLFSQLETAGTISTRGLKPDATHYCELVFDVNSAYFDNHGGYEFAKQFYEDAYKAAVQIVGGEQYILSAVMHADEVNRAMTEALGREVYHYHLHVVYVPVVEKQILWSKRCKDKALVGTVKETVMQVSRSKKWASKPLLDESGKPVLQKNGKPILKKSYSVLQDNFFNFMRAAGYTDIERGERGSTEEHLTVTQFKVQREQERLDSLTAQADEQAQALAKNLSDSLQKREGACRCAEKDHAHERSPHSCAQSGIYRQAHLPRQLFTDRRRIFHAEKTGRPRLYDGCREPPLERRTFHRQEGSCSLGSKVS
;
A
#
# COMPACT_ATOMS: atom_id res chain seq x y z
N MET A 1 -6.33 -1.88 -8.05
CA MET A 1 -5.89 -3.23 -8.48
C MET A 1 -4.95 -3.07 -9.66
N ALA A 2 -3.79 -3.69 -9.63
CA ALA A 2 -3.09 -3.96 -10.88
C ALA A 2 -4.00 -4.93 -11.64
N ARG A 3 -4.63 -4.46 -12.70
CA ARG A 3 -5.39 -5.35 -13.59
C ARG A 3 -4.40 -6.27 -14.26
N ASN A 4 -4.67 -7.55 -14.27
CA ASN A 4 -3.81 -8.54 -14.93
C ASN A 4 -4.16 -8.58 -16.44
N ASP A 5 -4.20 -7.40 -17.07
CA ASP A 5 -4.54 -7.21 -18.47
C ASP A 5 -3.30 -7.01 -19.36
N GLY A 6 -2.11 -7.19 -18.79
CA GLY A 6 -0.83 -7.03 -19.50
C GLY A 6 -0.47 -5.59 -19.86
N ILE A 7 -1.20 -4.60 -19.31
CA ILE A 7 -0.95 -3.18 -19.61
C ILE A 7 -0.20 -2.54 -18.43
N ASP A 8 0.97 -1.99 -18.70
CA ASP A 8 1.77 -1.28 -17.71
C ASP A 8 1.30 0.17 -17.60
N ARG A 9 0.76 0.51 -16.43
CA ARG A 9 0.19 1.83 -16.16
C ARG A 9 0.99 2.61 -15.16
N THR A 10 1.22 3.88 -15.47
CA THR A 10 1.82 4.83 -14.52
C THR A 10 0.82 5.21 -13.43
N SER A 11 1.30 5.31 -12.21
CA SER A 11 0.55 5.82 -11.08
C SER A 11 1.37 6.86 -10.33
N VAL A 12 0.72 7.94 -9.88
CA VAL A 12 1.30 8.89 -8.94
C VAL A 12 0.27 9.28 -7.90
N ARG A 13 0.61 9.17 -6.63
CA ARG A 13 -0.24 9.53 -5.50
C ARG A 13 0.32 10.76 -4.82
N ASN A 14 -0.56 11.66 -4.35
CA ASN A 14 -0.19 12.80 -3.54
C ASN A 14 -0.82 12.68 -2.16
N LEU A 15 -0.01 12.36 -1.17
CA LEU A 15 -0.40 12.15 0.21
C LEU A 15 -0.17 13.42 1.02
N ALA A 16 -1.12 13.74 1.93
CA ALA A 16 -0.89 14.75 2.95
C ALA A 16 -0.13 14.13 4.10
N VAL A 17 0.98 14.74 4.49
CA VAL A 17 1.76 14.32 5.66
C VAL A 17 1.54 15.35 6.76
N SER A 18 0.97 14.93 7.88
CA SER A 18 0.78 15.81 9.03
C SER A 18 2.08 16.03 9.79
N ASP A 19 2.16 17.13 10.53
CA ASP A 19 3.34 17.44 11.36
C ASP A 19 3.65 16.35 12.39
N LYS A 20 2.62 15.62 12.85
CA LYS A 20 2.80 14.47 13.74
C LYS A 20 3.36 13.23 13.02
N ALA A 21 3.12 13.11 11.74
CA ALA A 21 3.50 11.94 10.94
C ALA A 21 4.84 12.13 10.21
N VAL A 22 5.30 13.37 10.03
CA VAL A 22 6.48 13.68 9.18
C VAL A 22 7.74 12.96 9.63
N GLY A 23 7.99 12.86 10.94
CA GLY A 23 9.12 12.09 11.47
C GLY A 23 9.03 10.60 11.17
N ASN A 24 7.83 10.01 11.27
CA ASN A 24 7.64 8.60 10.90
C ASN A 24 7.76 8.39 9.39
N THR A 25 7.33 9.35 8.57
CA THR A 25 7.53 9.33 7.11
C THR A 25 9.01 9.37 6.77
N GLN A 26 9.78 10.27 7.41
CA GLN A 26 11.23 10.32 7.25
C GLN A 26 11.88 8.97 7.60
N GLN A 27 11.62 8.47 8.80
CA GLN A 27 12.17 7.18 9.23
C GLN A 27 11.84 6.02 8.28
N HIS A 28 10.67 6.06 7.62
CA HIS A 28 10.31 5.06 6.61
C HIS A 28 11.10 5.26 5.32
N ASN A 29 11.12 6.47 4.79
CA ASN A 29 11.72 6.77 3.50
C ASN A 29 13.25 6.65 3.54
N GLU A 30 13.87 7.10 4.62
CA GLU A 30 15.33 7.05 4.82
C GLU A 30 15.82 5.74 5.41
N ARG A 31 14.89 4.77 5.68
CA ARG A 31 15.21 3.48 6.31
C ARG A 31 15.92 3.60 7.66
N GLU A 32 15.48 4.55 8.50
CA GLU A 32 16.06 4.83 9.83
C GLU A 32 15.47 3.97 10.96
N LYS A 33 14.59 3.00 10.67
CA LYS A 33 13.99 2.12 11.69
C LYS A 33 14.74 0.80 11.80
N ASP A 34 14.83 0.28 13.03
CA ASP A 34 15.36 -1.05 13.31
C ASP A 34 14.46 -2.17 12.79
N SER A 35 13.14 -1.90 12.65
CA SER A 35 12.16 -2.86 12.15
C SER A 35 11.00 -2.18 11.44
N TYR A 36 10.41 -2.89 10.48
CA TYR A 36 9.29 -2.42 9.68
C TYR A 36 8.09 -3.36 9.80
N ARG A 37 6.88 -2.81 9.85
CA ARG A 37 5.65 -3.63 9.78
C ARG A 37 5.45 -4.26 8.41
N ASN A 38 6.05 -3.69 7.36
CA ASN A 38 6.05 -4.28 6.04
C ASN A 38 7.08 -5.41 5.98
N PRO A 39 6.66 -6.70 5.93
CA PRO A 39 7.58 -7.83 5.92
C PRO A 39 8.29 -8.01 4.58
N ASP A 40 7.93 -7.22 3.57
CA ASP A 40 8.51 -7.29 2.23
C ASP A 40 9.78 -6.45 2.12
N ILE A 41 10.05 -5.59 3.11
CA ILE A 41 11.31 -4.85 3.20
C ILE A 41 12.44 -5.81 3.57
N ILE A 42 13.47 -5.84 2.73
CA ILE A 42 14.68 -6.64 2.91
C ILE A 42 15.81 -5.72 3.36
N PRO A 43 16.16 -5.67 4.66
CA PRO A 43 17.15 -4.71 5.19
C PRO A 43 18.52 -4.82 4.53
N GLN A 44 18.93 -6.03 4.14
CA GLN A 44 20.21 -6.28 3.47
C GLN A 44 20.29 -5.61 2.09
N ARG A 45 19.12 -5.21 1.55
CA ARG A 45 19.02 -4.60 0.25
C ARG A 45 18.82 -3.07 0.31
N THR A 46 18.76 -2.48 1.49
CA THR A 46 18.61 -1.02 1.67
C THR A 46 19.71 -0.22 0.96
N ALA A 47 20.92 -0.79 0.81
CA ALA A 47 22.01 -0.15 0.06
C ALA A 47 21.71 0.04 -1.44
N TRP A 48 20.67 -0.60 -1.98
CA TRP A 48 20.22 -0.45 -3.37
C TRP A 48 19.22 0.70 -3.54
N ASN A 49 18.71 1.27 -2.45
CA ASN A 49 17.87 2.47 -2.51
C ASN A 49 18.68 3.65 -3.01
N ILE A 50 18.09 4.45 -3.90
CA ILE A 50 18.80 5.57 -4.56
C ILE A 50 18.15 6.87 -4.15
N HIS A 51 18.95 7.79 -3.59
CA HIS A 51 18.54 9.17 -3.36
C HIS A 51 18.85 10.02 -4.58
N PHE A 52 17.83 10.52 -5.26
CA PHE A 52 17.97 11.59 -6.25
C PHE A 52 18.12 12.94 -5.56
N LYS A 53 17.54 13.07 -4.37
CA LYS A 53 17.80 14.17 -3.44
C LYS A 53 17.86 13.63 -2.02
N LYS A 54 19.06 13.59 -1.46
CA LYS A 54 19.27 13.16 -0.08
C LYS A 54 19.01 14.33 0.88
N PRO A 55 18.22 14.15 1.97
CA PRO A 55 18.03 15.19 2.97
C PRO A 55 19.33 15.45 3.74
N THR A 56 19.62 16.71 4.02
CA THR A 56 20.82 17.14 4.76
C THR A 56 20.55 17.32 6.26
N ALA A 57 19.27 17.27 6.66
CA ALA A 57 18.80 17.38 8.04
C ALA A 57 17.43 16.69 8.15
N SER A 58 16.81 16.75 9.32
CA SER A 58 15.43 16.28 9.45
C SER A 58 14.48 17.07 8.53
N TYR A 59 13.38 16.44 8.11
CA TYR A 59 12.39 17.13 7.25
C TYR A 59 11.81 18.37 7.94
N THR A 60 11.69 18.36 9.26
CA THR A 60 11.23 19.49 10.06
C THR A 60 12.28 20.61 10.09
N ASP A 61 13.55 20.27 10.21
CA ASP A 61 14.63 21.28 10.19
C ASP A 61 14.79 21.90 8.80
N LEU A 62 14.70 21.08 7.73
CA LEU A 62 14.72 21.57 6.36
C LEU A 62 13.55 22.53 6.09
N PHE A 63 12.36 22.22 6.57
CA PHE A 63 11.22 23.13 6.48
C PHE A 63 11.50 24.45 7.18
N SER A 64 12.02 24.42 8.41
CA SER A 64 12.37 25.60 9.20
C SER A 64 13.46 26.44 8.52
N GLN A 65 14.44 25.79 7.88
CA GLN A 65 15.47 26.47 7.08
C GLN A 65 14.87 27.19 5.88
N LEU A 66 13.95 26.57 5.14
CA LEU A 66 13.26 27.18 4.00
C LEU A 66 12.43 28.38 4.43
N GLU A 67 11.75 28.31 5.57
CA GLU A 67 10.98 29.43 6.13
C GLU A 67 11.90 30.57 6.57
N THR A 68 12.96 30.27 7.32
CA THR A 68 13.95 31.25 7.80
C THR A 68 14.65 31.96 6.65
N ALA A 69 14.97 31.23 5.56
CA ALA A 69 15.56 31.79 4.35
C ALA A 69 14.57 32.61 3.50
N GLY A 70 13.27 32.63 3.88
CA GLY A 70 12.23 33.31 3.09
C GLY A 70 11.90 32.64 1.77
N THR A 71 12.40 31.42 1.52
CA THR A 71 12.07 30.61 0.35
C THR A 71 10.61 30.19 0.32
N ILE A 72 10.04 29.99 1.51
CA ILE A 72 8.62 29.70 1.71
C ILE A 72 8.03 30.65 2.77
N SER A 73 6.71 30.79 2.78
CA SER A 73 6.00 31.60 3.78
C SER A 73 4.82 30.84 4.36
N THR A 74 4.78 30.77 5.68
CA THR A 74 3.65 30.22 6.45
C THR A 74 2.67 31.29 6.91
N ARG A 75 2.91 32.56 6.57
CA ARG A 75 2.14 33.74 7.00
C ARG A 75 0.64 33.59 6.70
N GLY A 76 -0.18 33.59 7.76
CA GLY A 76 -1.64 33.45 7.66
C GLY A 76 -2.14 32.04 7.39
N LEU A 77 -1.33 31.02 7.64
CA LEU A 77 -1.80 29.64 7.69
C LEU A 77 -2.65 29.41 8.93
N LYS A 78 -3.58 28.49 8.80
CA LYS A 78 -4.33 27.97 9.94
C LYS A 78 -3.47 26.98 10.73
N PRO A 79 -3.73 26.80 12.04
CA PRO A 79 -2.96 25.85 12.88
C PRO A 79 -3.00 24.39 12.41
N ASP A 80 -4.04 24.02 11.67
CA ASP A 80 -4.28 22.68 11.13
C ASP A 80 -3.84 22.55 9.64
N ALA A 81 -3.12 23.53 9.11
CA ALA A 81 -2.66 23.50 7.73
C ALA A 81 -1.65 22.37 7.50
N THR A 82 -1.74 21.74 6.34
CA THR A 82 -0.78 20.74 5.90
C THR A 82 0.51 21.41 5.39
N HIS A 83 1.63 21.15 6.06
CA HIS A 83 2.95 21.70 5.71
C HIS A 83 3.72 20.81 4.74
N TYR A 84 3.49 19.51 4.78
CA TYR A 84 4.23 18.51 4.01
C TYR A 84 3.29 17.70 3.13
N CYS A 85 3.79 17.33 1.98
CA CYS A 85 3.15 16.36 1.09
C CYS A 85 4.18 15.35 0.60
N GLU A 86 3.70 14.19 0.19
CA GLU A 86 4.50 13.16 -0.43
C GLU A 86 3.90 12.75 -1.76
N LEU A 87 4.69 12.76 -2.82
CA LEU A 87 4.36 12.09 -4.07
C LEU A 87 4.97 10.69 -4.04
N VAL A 88 4.16 9.70 -4.37
CA VAL A 88 4.63 8.32 -4.56
C VAL A 88 4.36 7.94 -6.01
N PHE A 89 5.43 7.69 -6.74
CA PHE A 89 5.40 7.26 -8.13
C PHE A 89 5.57 5.75 -8.20
N ASP A 90 4.76 5.11 -9.00
CA ASP A 90 4.69 3.67 -9.08
C ASP A 90 4.33 3.21 -10.49
N VAL A 91 4.88 2.06 -10.89
CA VAL A 91 4.51 1.30 -12.08
C VAL A 91 4.51 -0.17 -11.70
N ASN A 92 3.79 -0.98 -12.44
CA ASN A 92 3.76 -2.42 -12.24
C ASN A 92 5.18 -3.03 -12.18
N SER A 93 5.47 -3.89 -11.20
CA SER A 93 6.78 -4.54 -11.06
C SER A 93 7.18 -5.35 -12.30
N ALA A 94 6.20 -5.89 -13.03
CA ALA A 94 6.43 -6.62 -14.29
C ALA A 94 7.08 -5.74 -15.36
N TYR A 95 6.74 -4.44 -15.39
CA TYR A 95 7.32 -3.49 -16.32
C TYR A 95 8.85 -3.45 -16.20
N PHE A 96 9.33 -3.24 -14.99
CA PHE A 96 10.77 -3.20 -14.73
C PHE A 96 11.44 -4.54 -14.97
N ASP A 97 10.79 -5.63 -14.56
CA ASP A 97 11.30 -6.98 -14.75
C ASP A 97 11.50 -7.32 -16.24
N ASN A 98 10.58 -6.91 -17.09
CA ASN A 98 10.63 -7.09 -18.55
C ASN A 98 11.65 -6.18 -19.24
N HIS A 99 12.09 -5.10 -18.60
CA HIS A 99 13.03 -4.10 -19.17
C HIS A 99 14.43 -4.15 -18.56
N GLY A 100 14.83 -5.23 -17.90
CA GLY A 100 16.16 -5.37 -17.34
C GLY A 100 16.29 -5.05 -15.85
N GLY A 101 15.15 -4.85 -15.16
CA GLY A 101 15.09 -4.79 -13.71
C GLY A 101 15.64 -3.49 -13.11
N TYR A 102 16.61 -3.61 -12.21
CA TYR A 102 17.10 -2.52 -11.38
C TYR A 102 17.67 -1.32 -12.15
N GLU A 103 18.52 -1.55 -13.14
CA GLU A 103 19.17 -0.44 -13.87
C GLU A 103 18.17 0.37 -14.69
N PHE A 104 17.19 -0.31 -15.28
CA PHE A 104 16.10 0.37 -15.97
C PHE A 104 15.20 1.14 -14.99
N ALA A 105 14.88 0.54 -13.84
CA ALA A 105 14.10 1.22 -12.80
C ALA A 105 14.80 2.48 -12.28
N LYS A 106 16.11 2.43 -12.10
CA LYS A 106 16.93 3.59 -11.72
C LYS A 106 16.77 4.74 -12.71
N GLN A 107 16.92 4.46 -14.01
CA GLN A 107 16.78 5.50 -15.03
C GLN A 107 15.34 6.02 -15.10
N PHE A 108 14.36 5.14 -15.05
CA PHE A 108 12.94 5.51 -15.05
C PHE A 108 12.62 6.47 -13.89
N TYR A 109 13.08 6.16 -12.68
CA TYR A 109 12.80 7.00 -11.51
C TYR A 109 13.67 8.25 -11.42
N GLU A 110 14.82 8.29 -12.08
CA GLU A 110 15.54 9.55 -12.30
C GLU A 110 14.73 10.53 -13.16
N ASP A 111 14.10 10.05 -14.24
CA ASP A 111 13.20 10.85 -15.05
C ASP A 111 11.90 11.19 -14.34
N ALA A 112 11.36 10.26 -13.54
CA ALA A 112 10.22 10.52 -12.65
C ALA A 112 10.53 11.59 -11.61
N TYR A 113 11.77 11.66 -11.11
CA TYR A 113 12.21 12.74 -10.24
C TYR A 113 12.22 14.11 -10.96
N LYS A 114 12.68 14.17 -12.19
CA LYS A 114 12.60 15.40 -13.02
C LYS A 114 11.13 15.81 -13.22
N ALA A 115 10.23 14.85 -13.44
CA ALA A 115 8.80 15.13 -13.48
C ALA A 115 8.29 15.68 -12.14
N ALA A 116 8.72 15.10 -11.01
CA ALA A 116 8.36 15.57 -9.68
C ALA A 116 8.81 17.03 -9.44
N VAL A 117 10.02 17.41 -9.87
CA VAL A 117 10.53 18.79 -9.79
C VAL A 117 9.60 19.76 -10.52
N GLN A 118 9.13 19.41 -11.73
CA GLN A 118 8.17 20.24 -12.47
C GLN A 118 6.80 20.30 -11.78
N ILE A 119 6.29 19.18 -11.31
CA ILE A 119 4.99 19.08 -10.61
C ILE A 119 5.01 19.89 -9.32
N VAL A 120 6.10 19.80 -8.57
CA VAL A 120 6.29 20.55 -7.32
C VAL A 120 6.52 22.04 -7.59
N GLY A 121 7.09 22.39 -8.73
CA GLY A 121 7.37 23.79 -9.14
C GLY A 121 8.74 24.29 -8.69
N GLY A 122 9.68 23.37 -8.48
CA GLY A 122 11.07 23.67 -8.17
C GLY A 122 11.69 22.70 -7.18
N GLU A 123 12.93 22.35 -7.42
CA GLU A 123 13.69 21.41 -6.60
C GLU A 123 13.91 21.90 -5.17
N GLN A 124 13.97 23.23 -4.97
CA GLN A 124 14.15 23.86 -3.65
C GLN A 124 13.03 23.53 -2.66
N TYR A 125 11.85 23.12 -3.14
CA TYR A 125 10.70 22.74 -2.28
C TYR A 125 10.66 21.26 -1.96
N ILE A 126 11.52 20.44 -2.58
CA ILE A 126 11.64 19.00 -2.30
C ILE A 126 12.60 18.83 -1.12
N LEU A 127 12.17 18.09 -0.09
CA LEU A 127 12.98 17.80 1.10
C LEU A 127 13.80 16.52 0.92
N SER A 128 13.21 15.52 0.28
CA SER A 128 13.85 14.23 -0.04
C SER A 128 13.22 13.61 -1.27
N ALA A 129 14.01 12.85 -2.03
CA ALA A 129 13.55 12.02 -3.13
C ALA A 129 14.36 10.72 -3.14
N VAL A 130 13.72 9.60 -2.84
CA VAL A 130 14.36 8.28 -2.73
C VAL A 130 13.58 7.21 -3.49
N MET A 131 14.28 6.49 -4.37
CA MET A 131 13.76 5.25 -4.96
C MET A 131 14.02 4.09 -3.99
N HIS A 132 12.97 3.41 -3.58
CA HIS A 132 13.09 2.15 -2.87
C HIS A 132 13.27 0.99 -3.85
N ALA A 133 14.28 0.16 -3.57
CA ALA A 133 14.61 -1.04 -4.31
C ALA A 133 14.79 -2.25 -3.38
N ASP A 134 14.34 -2.13 -2.15
CA ASP A 134 14.48 -3.09 -1.08
C ASP A 134 13.19 -3.79 -0.68
N GLU A 135 12.11 -3.63 -1.46
CA GLU A 135 10.84 -4.29 -1.22
C GLU A 135 10.60 -5.43 -2.21
N VAL A 136 10.44 -6.68 -1.72
CA VAL A 136 10.18 -7.84 -2.56
C VAL A 136 8.71 -7.90 -2.99
N ASN A 137 8.47 -8.21 -4.26
CA ASN A 137 7.15 -8.57 -4.77
C ASN A 137 6.94 -10.08 -4.62
N ARG A 138 6.39 -10.53 -3.50
CA ARG A 138 6.23 -11.96 -3.18
C ARG A 138 5.42 -12.71 -4.22
N ALA A 139 4.32 -12.13 -4.69
CA ALA A 139 3.44 -12.80 -5.66
C ALA A 139 4.16 -13.09 -6.97
N MET A 140 4.94 -12.14 -7.49
CA MET A 140 5.74 -12.37 -8.69
C MET A 140 6.93 -13.28 -8.42
N THR A 141 7.58 -13.16 -7.27
CA THR A 141 8.67 -14.03 -6.85
C THR A 141 8.23 -15.50 -6.83
N GLU A 142 7.07 -15.79 -6.26
CA GLU A 142 6.49 -17.16 -6.26
C GLU A 142 6.12 -17.62 -7.67
N ALA A 143 5.49 -16.76 -8.48
CA ALA A 143 5.06 -17.12 -9.83
C ALA A 143 6.23 -17.40 -10.78
N LEU A 144 7.34 -16.67 -10.63
CA LEU A 144 8.51 -16.77 -11.52
C LEU A 144 9.64 -17.64 -10.96
N GLY A 145 9.55 -18.08 -9.69
CA GLY A 145 10.59 -18.88 -9.03
C GLY A 145 11.93 -18.15 -8.85
N ARG A 146 11.94 -16.82 -8.90
CA ARG A 146 13.11 -15.95 -8.67
C ARG A 146 12.68 -14.65 -8.01
N GLU A 147 13.60 -14.00 -7.31
CA GLU A 147 13.30 -12.72 -6.63
C GLU A 147 12.93 -11.62 -7.62
N VAL A 148 11.78 -10.99 -7.37
CA VAL A 148 11.29 -9.81 -8.08
C VAL A 148 11.04 -8.71 -7.06
N TYR A 149 11.51 -7.51 -7.35
CA TYR A 149 11.42 -6.37 -6.46
C TYR A 149 10.40 -5.36 -6.95
N HIS A 150 9.78 -4.67 -6.00
CA HIS A 150 8.84 -3.59 -6.25
C HIS A 150 9.57 -2.25 -6.10
N TYR A 151 9.86 -1.62 -7.24
CA TYR A 151 10.51 -0.31 -7.29
C TYR A 151 9.46 0.80 -7.25
N HIS A 152 9.68 1.80 -6.42
CA HIS A 152 8.82 2.99 -6.34
C HIS A 152 9.61 4.19 -5.83
N LEU A 153 9.17 5.41 -6.18
CA LEU A 153 9.85 6.65 -5.82
C LEU A 153 8.99 7.45 -4.83
N HIS A 154 9.57 7.79 -3.70
CA HIS A 154 9.03 8.72 -2.72
C HIS A 154 9.65 10.10 -2.89
N VAL A 155 8.80 11.14 -2.97
CA VAL A 155 9.26 12.54 -3.03
C VAL A 155 8.50 13.34 -1.98
N VAL A 156 9.18 13.68 -0.89
CA VAL A 156 8.63 14.53 0.17
C VAL A 156 8.92 15.99 -0.13
N TYR A 157 7.90 16.84 -0.07
CA TYR A 157 8.01 18.24 -0.48
C TYR A 157 7.07 19.18 0.30
N VAL A 158 7.36 20.47 0.22
CA VAL A 158 6.51 21.56 0.77
C VAL A 158 5.57 22.07 -0.33
N PRO A 159 4.24 21.97 -0.18
CA PRO A 159 3.28 22.42 -1.20
C PRO A 159 3.15 23.95 -1.19
N VAL A 160 3.78 24.64 -2.13
CA VAL A 160 3.77 26.09 -2.24
C VAL A 160 2.97 26.59 -3.44
N VAL A 161 2.44 27.79 -3.31
CA VAL A 161 1.81 28.56 -4.38
C VAL A 161 2.34 30.00 -4.34
N GLU A 162 2.53 30.58 -5.50
CA GLU A 162 2.83 32.00 -5.59
C GLU A 162 1.63 32.83 -5.08
N LYS A 163 1.90 33.80 -4.24
CA LYS A 163 0.90 34.73 -3.71
C LYS A 163 1.42 36.15 -3.75
N GLN A 164 0.69 36.99 -4.43
CA GLN A 164 0.94 38.42 -4.42
C GLN A 164 0.25 39.04 -3.20
N ILE A 165 1.00 39.82 -2.45
CA ILE A 165 0.51 40.63 -1.32
C ILE A 165 0.40 42.05 -1.81
N LEU A 166 -0.82 42.57 -1.77
CA LEU A 166 -1.08 43.93 -2.25
C LEU A 166 -0.95 44.96 -1.13
N TRP A 167 -0.60 46.19 -1.45
CA TRP A 167 -0.68 47.30 -0.53
C TRP A 167 -2.11 47.49 -0.04
N SER A 168 -2.26 47.50 1.27
CA SER A 168 -3.59 47.58 1.91
C SER A 168 -4.14 49.04 1.85
N LYS A 169 -5.44 49.19 2.06
CA LYS A 169 -6.10 50.49 2.16
C LYS A 169 -5.53 51.39 3.27
N ARG A 170 -4.74 50.84 4.20
CA ARG A 170 -4.05 51.58 5.28
C ARG A 170 -2.73 52.19 4.84
N CYS A 171 -2.27 51.92 3.61
CA CYS A 171 -1.05 52.54 3.06
C CYS A 171 -1.18 54.05 3.09
N LYS A 172 -0.11 54.74 3.55
CA LYS A 172 -0.04 56.21 3.57
C LYS A 172 -0.07 56.77 2.16
N ASP A 173 0.66 56.15 1.25
CA ASP A 173 0.62 56.50 -0.16
C ASP A 173 -0.60 55.80 -0.83
N LYS A 174 -1.57 56.62 -1.18
CA LYS A 174 -2.79 56.15 -1.82
C LYS A 174 -2.61 55.63 -3.23
N ALA A 175 -1.57 56.08 -3.93
CA ALA A 175 -1.25 55.62 -5.28
C ALA A 175 -0.78 54.13 -5.28
N LEU A 176 -0.21 53.67 -4.20
CA LEU A 176 0.24 52.28 -4.07
C LEU A 176 -0.88 51.31 -3.69
N VAL A 177 -2.01 51.77 -3.18
CA VAL A 177 -3.11 50.88 -2.71
C VAL A 177 -3.60 50.00 -3.87
N GLY A 178 -3.56 48.70 -3.65
CA GLY A 178 -3.96 47.70 -4.66
C GLY A 178 -2.84 47.27 -5.61
N THR A 179 -1.69 47.91 -5.58
CA THR A 179 -0.52 47.43 -6.32
C THR A 179 0.19 46.32 -5.55
N VAL A 180 1.03 45.54 -6.23
CA VAL A 180 1.80 44.44 -5.60
C VAL A 180 2.86 45.00 -4.70
N LYS A 181 2.82 44.68 -3.42
CA LYS A 181 3.81 45.02 -2.42
C LYS A 181 4.97 44.03 -2.40
N GLU A 182 4.64 42.74 -2.41
CA GLU A 182 5.56 41.64 -2.38
C GLU A 182 4.96 40.41 -2.99
N THR A 183 5.78 39.50 -3.53
CA THR A 183 5.37 38.15 -3.97
C THR A 183 6.07 37.15 -3.11
N VAL A 184 5.30 36.21 -2.53
CA VAL A 184 5.81 35.17 -1.63
C VAL A 184 5.35 33.77 -2.11
N MET A 185 6.17 32.77 -1.84
CA MET A 185 5.81 31.37 -2.04
C MET A 185 5.10 30.86 -0.77
N GLN A 186 3.76 30.99 -0.75
CA GLN A 186 2.95 30.62 0.38
C GLN A 186 2.75 29.11 0.44
N VAL A 187 3.03 28.49 1.60
CA VAL A 187 2.67 27.10 1.87
C VAL A 187 1.15 26.95 1.82
N SER A 188 0.64 26.12 0.92
CA SER A 188 -0.80 25.88 0.78
C SER A 188 -1.12 24.65 -0.05
N ARG A 189 -1.29 23.51 0.60
CA ARG A 189 -1.73 22.27 -0.08
C ARG A 189 -3.07 22.46 -0.79
N SER A 190 -4.04 23.07 -0.13
CA SER A 190 -5.40 23.22 -0.67
C SER A 190 -5.45 24.07 -1.95
N LYS A 191 -4.62 25.11 -2.05
CA LYS A 191 -4.53 25.93 -3.26
C LYS A 191 -3.72 25.27 -4.37
N LYS A 192 -2.58 24.66 -4.02
CA LYS A 192 -1.74 23.94 -4.99
C LYS A 192 -2.52 22.82 -5.68
N TRP A 193 -3.29 22.09 -4.92
CA TRP A 193 -4.07 20.94 -5.37
C TRP A 193 -5.59 21.23 -5.49
N ALA A 194 -5.93 22.49 -5.73
CA ALA A 194 -7.30 22.85 -6.04
C ALA A 194 -7.72 22.27 -7.39
N SER A 195 -8.94 21.72 -7.46
CA SER A 195 -9.56 21.35 -8.75
C SER A 195 -9.70 22.60 -9.63
N LYS A 196 -9.38 22.47 -10.91
CA LYS A 196 -9.42 23.56 -11.88
C LYS A 196 -10.63 23.40 -12.82
N PRO A 197 -11.22 24.47 -13.33
CA PRO A 197 -12.23 24.37 -14.38
C PRO A 197 -11.69 23.59 -15.57
N LEU A 198 -12.52 22.69 -16.11
CA LEU A 198 -12.26 22.11 -17.41
C LEU A 198 -12.49 23.17 -18.47
N LEU A 199 -11.49 23.40 -19.32
CA LEU A 199 -11.57 24.38 -20.40
C LEU A 199 -11.88 23.66 -21.72
N ASP A 200 -12.66 24.30 -22.59
CA ASP A 200 -12.86 23.89 -23.97
C ASP A 200 -11.69 24.31 -24.87
N GLU A 201 -11.75 24.03 -26.17
CA GLU A 201 -10.72 24.40 -27.15
C GLU A 201 -10.51 25.90 -27.27
N SER A 202 -11.49 26.73 -26.88
CA SER A 202 -11.41 28.18 -26.88
C SER A 202 -10.89 28.76 -25.54
N GLY A 203 -10.53 27.88 -24.58
CA GLY A 203 -10.05 28.28 -23.26
C GLY A 203 -11.15 28.74 -22.29
N LYS A 204 -12.44 28.53 -22.62
CA LYS A 204 -13.55 28.86 -21.75
C LYS A 204 -13.94 27.69 -20.86
N PRO A 205 -14.40 27.95 -19.62
CA PRO A 205 -14.87 26.88 -18.73
C PRO A 205 -16.06 26.14 -19.32
N VAL A 206 -15.98 24.81 -19.39
CA VAL A 206 -17.13 23.95 -19.73
C VAL A 206 -18.10 23.96 -18.57
N LEU A 207 -19.38 24.26 -18.85
CA LEU A 207 -20.38 24.40 -17.82
C LEU A 207 -21.30 23.17 -17.76
N GLN A 208 -21.73 22.86 -16.55
CA GLN A 208 -22.83 21.91 -16.28
C GLN A 208 -24.19 22.54 -16.65
N LYS A 209 -25.24 21.73 -16.72
CA LYS A 209 -26.62 22.20 -16.95
C LYS A 209 -27.10 23.29 -15.97
N ASN A 210 -26.53 23.32 -14.76
CA ASN A 210 -26.83 24.31 -13.71
C ASN A 210 -25.95 25.59 -13.79
N GLY A 211 -25.15 25.75 -14.85
CA GLY A 211 -24.28 26.92 -15.06
C GLY A 211 -22.97 26.90 -14.28
N LYS A 212 -22.71 25.87 -13.47
CA LYS A 212 -21.42 25.74 -12.73
C LYS A 212 -20.36 25.13 -13.63
N PRO A 213 -19.09 25.55 -13.50
CA PRO A 213 -17.99 24.92 -14.26
C PRO A 213 -17.81 23.45 -13.87
N ILE A 214 -17.57 22.63 -14.87
CA ILE A 214 -17.07 21.27 -14.65
C ILE A 214 -15.63 21.38 -14.15
N LEU A 215 -15.33 20.72 -13.02
CA LEU A 215 -14.00 20.76 -12.44
C LEU A 215 -13.22 19.49 -12.82
N LYS A 216 -12.01 19.70 -13.36
CA LYS A 216 -11.02 18.65 -13.50
C LYS A 216 -10.37 18.44 -12.13
N LYS A 217 -10.50 17.24 -11.55
CA LYS A 217 -9.91 16.91 -10.25
C LYS A 217 -8.39 17.02 -10.32
N SER A 218 -7.77 17.59 -9.30
CA SER A 218 -6.29 17.76 -9.21
C SER A 218 -5.55 16.44 -9.36
N TYR A 219 -6.09 15.36 -8.81
CA TYR A 219 -5.56 14.01 -9.00
C TYR A 219 -5.46 13.62 -10.49
N SER A 220 -6.48 13.88 -11.29
CA SER A 220 -6.44 13.59 -12.73
C SER A 220 -5.41 14.44 -13.46
N VAL A 221 -5.23 15.71 -13.04
CA VAL A 221 -4.18 16.58 -13.60
C VAL A 221 -2.79 16.04 -13.25
N LEU A 222 -2.60 15.59 -12.03
CA LEU A 222 -1.34 15.00 -11.57
C LEU A 222 -0.96 13.76 -12.40
N GLN A 223 -1.91 12.85 -12.62
CA GLN A 223 -1.69 11.66 -13.47
C GLN A 223 -1.35 12.06 -14.91
N ASP A 224 -2.06 13.04 -15.48
CA ASP A 224 -1.78 13.53 -16.83
C ASP A 224 -0.37 14.12 -16.94
N ASN A 225 0.03 14.95 -15.98
CA ASN A 225 1.34 15.59 -15.97
C ASN A 225 2.46 14.55 -15.92
N PHE A 226 2.35 13.57 -15.02
CA PHE A 226 3.35 12.52 -14.91
C PHE A 226 3.42 11.67 -16.17
N PHE A 227 2.28 11.15 -16.63
CA PHE A 227 2.23 10.35 -17.85
C PHE A 227 2.81 11.07 -19.06
N ASN A 228 2.39 12.33 -19.30
CA ASN A 228 2.87 13.11 -20.45
C ASN A 228 4.37 13.38 -20.37
N PHE A 229 4.89 13.62 -19.16
CA PHE A 229 6.34 13.80 -18.97
C PHE A 229 7.10 12.53 -19.34
N MET A 230 6.68 11.38 -18.82
CA MET A 230 7.34 10.09 -19.08
C MET A 230 7.26 9.71 -20.56
N ARG A 231 6.13 9.96 -21.21
CA ARG A 231 5.98 9.77 -22.66
C ARG A 231 6.95 10.65 -23.45
N ALA A 232 7.12 11.91 -23.07
CA ALA A 232 8.07 12.83 -23.69
C ALA A 232 9.53 12.43 -23.42
N ALA A 233 9.81 11.78 -22.30
CA ALA A 233 11.11 11.21 -21.96
C ALA A 233 11.45 9.93 -22.73
N GLY A 234 10.51 9.38 -23.50
CA GLY A 234 10.75 8.23 -24.37
C GLY A 234 10.09 6.92 -23.92
N TYR A 235 9.42 6.88 -22.78
CA TYR A 235 8.69 5.68 -22.30
C TYR A 235 7.36 5.56 -23.04
N THR A 236 7.37 4.90 -24.21
CA THR A 236 6.23 4.86 -25.14
C THR A 236 5.32 3.67 -24.93
N ASP A 237 5.73 2.70 -24.18
CA ASP A 237 5.08 1.40 -23.89
C ASP A 237 4.31 1.38 -22.57
N ILE A 238 4.23 2.52 -21.89
CA ILE A 238 3.39 2.70 -20.71
C ILE A 238 2.09 3.42 -21.05
N GLU A 239 1.06 3.15 -20.27
CA GLU A 239 -0.22 3.84 -20.36
C GLU A 239 -0.50 4.69 -19.11
N ARG A 240 -1.33 5.67 -19.29
CA ARG A 240 -1.89 6.42 -18.17
C ARG A 240 -2.91 5.57 -17.42
N GLY A 241 -2.91 5.62 -16.10
CA GLY A 241 -3.98 5.06 -15.28
C GLY A 241 -5.37 5.53 -15.74
N GLU A 242 -6.38 4.68 -15.64
CA GLU A 242 -7.72 4.90 -16.17
C GLU A 242 -8.37 6.19 -15.66
N ARG A 243 -8.99 6.97 -16.58
CA ARG A 243 -9.71 8.19 -16.22
C ARG A 243 -11.06 7.87 -15.60
N GLY A 244 -11.33 8.47 -14.46
CA GLY A 244 -12.64 8.33 -13.80
C GLY A 244 -12.83 6.98 -13.08
N SER A 245 -11.76 6.20 -12.89
CA SER A 245 -11.82 5.05 -12.00
C SER A 245 -12.35 5.48 -10.64
N THR A 246 -13.42 4.82 -10.19
CA THR A 246 -14.00 4.96 -8.84
C THR A 246 -13.44 3.89 -7.90
N GLU A 247 -12.52 3.06 -8.37
CA GLU A 247 -11.86 2.07 -7.52
C GLU A 247 -11.09 2.81 -6.43
N GLU A 248 -11.48 2.58 -5.19
CA GLU A 248 -10.74 3.09 -4.05
C GLU A 248 -9.35 2.47 -4.06
N HIS A 249 -8.35 3.33 -3.94
CA HIS A 249 -6.99 2.84 -3.75
C HIS A 249 -6.92 2.15 -2.39
N LEU A 250 -6.89 0.84 -2.41
CA LEU A 250 -6.62 0.07 -1.21
C LEU A 250 -5.28 0.53 -0.62
N THR A 251 -5.24 0.67 0.68
CA THR A 251 -3.94 0.81 1.35
C THR A 251 -3.10 -0.42 1.06
N VAL A 252 -1.78 -0.30 1.12
CA VAL A 252 -0.86 -1.43 0.93
C VAL A 252 -1.27 -2.64 1.78
N THR A 253 -1.68 -2.39 3.03
CA THR A 253 -2.16 -3.46 3.93
C THR A 253 -3.45 -4.11 3.43
N GLN A 254 -4.44 -3.32 3.01
CA GLN A 254 -5.69 -3.85 2.46
C GLN A 254 -5.46 -4.65 1.18
N PHE A 255 -4.61 -4.15 0.28
CA PHE A 255 -4.22 -4.87 -0.93
C PHE A 255 -3.56 -6.22 -0.61
N LYS A 256 -2.62 -6.25 0.34
CA LYS A 256 -1.95 -7.49 0.77
C LYS A 256 -2.93 -8.48 1.40
N VAL A 257 -3.86 -8.02 2.25
CA VAL A 257 -4.90 -8.87 2.84
C VAL A 257 -5.80 -9.46 1.76
N GLN A 258 -6.22 -8.66 0.78
CA GLN A 258 -7.04 -9.15 -0.33
C GLN A 258 -6.30 -10.21 -1.16
N ARG A 259 -5.03 -9.98 -1.49
CA ARG A 259 -4.21 -10.93 -2.25
C ARG A 259 -3.98 -12.24 -1.50
N GLU A 260 -3.73 -12.16 -0.20
CA GLU A 260 -3.57 -13.37 0.62
C GLU A 260 -4.89 -14.15 0.73
N GLN A 261 -6.03 -13.47 0.80
CA GLN A 261 -7.33 -14.12 0.76
C GLN A 261 -7.57 -14.83 -0.59
N GLU A 262 -7.32 -14.18 -1.71
CA GLU A 262 -7.41 -14.78 -3.05
C GLU A 262 -6.51 -16.02 -3.18
N ARG A 263 -5.31 -15.96 -2.59
CA ARG A 263 -4.38 -17.09 -2.55
C ARG A 263 -4.91 -18.25 -1.71
N LEU A 264 -5.44 -17.97 -0.52
CA LEU A 264 -6.04 -18.98 0.36
C LEU A 264 -7.25 -19.64 -0.31
N ASP A 265 -8.09 -18.87 -0.98
CA ASP A 265 -9.26 -19.39 -1.70
C ASP A 265 -8.82 -20.32 -2.84
N SER A 266 -7.76 -19.95 -3.59
CA SER A 266 -7.19 -20.81 -4.65
C SER A 266 -6.59 -22.10 -4.10
N LEU A 267 -5.82 -22.03 -3.01
CA LEU A 267 -5.25 -23.22 -2.37
C LEU A 267 -6.33 -24.14 -1.80
N THR A 268 -7.40 -23.57 -1.24
CA THR A 268 -8.55 -24.34 -0.74
C THR A 268 -9.24 -25.08 -1.88
N ALA A 269 -9.48 -24.41 -3.02
CA ALA A 269 -10.06 -25.03 -4.21
C ALA A 269 -9.19 -26.18 -4.75
N GLN A 270 -7.87 -26.00 -4.80
CA GLN A 270 -6.93 -27.06 -5.21
C GLN A 270 -6.95 -28.26 -4.25
N ALA A 271 -7.00 -27.99 -2.92
CA ALA A 271 -7.07 -29.04 -1.92
C ALA A 271 -8.39 -29.84 -2.03
N ASP A 272 -9.50 -29.16 -2.28
CA ASP A 272 -10.80 -29.79 -2.49
C ASP A 272 -10.82 -30.65 -3.77
N GLU A 273 -10.23 -30.18 -4.86
CA GLU A 273 -10.09 -30.94 -6.11
C GLU A 273 -9.25 -32.20 -5.90
N GLN A 274 -8.11 -32.08 -5.21
CA GLN A 274 -7.27 -33.24 -4.89
C GLN A 274 -8.00 -34.24 -3.97
N ALA A 275 -8.73 -33.76 -2.98
CA ALA A 275 -9.52 -34.61 -2.10
C ALA A 275 -10.62 -35.37 -2.88
N GLN A 276 -11.30 -34.72 -3.82
CA GLN A 276 -12.30 -35.35 -4.68
C GLN A 276 -11.66 -36.39 -5.61
N ALA A 277 -10.51 -36.08 -6.21
CA ALA A 277 -9.78 -37.03 -7.05
C ALA A 277 -9.33 -38.28 -6.26
N LEU A 278 -8.84 -38.09 -5.04
CA LEU A 278 -8.48 -39.21 -4.15
C LEU A 278 -9.69 -40.05 -3.75
N ALA A 279 -10.82 -39.43 -3.40
CA ALA A 279 -12.06 -40.11 -3.06
C ALA A 279 -12.58 -40.95 -4.23
N LYS A 280 -12.51 -40.41 -5.46
CA LYS A 280 -12.88 -41.13 -6.70
C LYS A 280 -11.98 -42.33 -6.91
N ASN A 281 -10.65 -42.17 -6.85
CA ASN A 281 -9.67 -43.24 -7.04
C ASN A 281 -9.86 -44.36 -5.98
N LEU A 282 -10.17 -43.99 -4.74
CA LEU A 282 -10.47 -44.96 -3.70
C LEU A 282 -11.75 -45.74 -3.99
N SER A 283 -12.82 -45.06 -4.42
CA SER A 283 -14.09 -45.69 -4.81
C SER A 283 -13.89 -46.64 -5.97
N ASP A 284 -13.18 -46.24 -7.02
CA ASP A 284 -12.89 -47.09 -8.18
C ASP A 284 -12.04 -48.32 -7.81
N SER A 285 -11.08 -48.14 -6.91
CA SER A 285 -10.28 -49.24 -6.36
C SER A 285 -11.12 -50.25 -5.54
N LEU A 286 -12.04 -49.76 -4.73
CA LEU A 286 -12.95 -50.60 -3.97
C LEU A 286 -13.88 -51.38 -4.90
N GLN A 287 -14.47 -50.73 -5.91
CA GLN A 287 -15.33 -51.42 -6.90
C GLN A 287 -14.59 -52.53 -7.66
N LYS A 288 -13.33 -52.25 -8.08
CA LYS A 288 -12.49 -53.28 -8.72
C LYS A 288 -12.23 -54.49 -7.82
N ARG A 289 -11.97 -54.24 -6.52
CA ARG A 289 -11.74 -55.30 -5.55
C ARG A 289 -13.02 -56.14 -5.30
N GLU A 290 -14.18 -55.49 -5.16
CA GLU A 290 -15.46 -56.16 -5.05
C GLU A 290 -15.83 -56.99 -6.30
N GLY A 291 -15.52 -56.41 -7.50
CA GLY A 291 -15.69 -57.15 -8.75
C GLY A 291 -14.83 -58.41 -8.85
N ALA A 292 -13.55 -58.29 -8.47
CA ALA A 292 -12.64 -59.44 -8.45
C ALA A 292 -13.06 -60.50 -7.42
N CYS A 293 -13.57 -60.08 -6.23
CA CYS A 293 -14.08 -61.00 -5.24
C CYS A 293 -15.30 -61.77 -5.73
N ARG A 294 -16.26 -61.13 -6.41
CA ARG A 294 -17.44 -61.79 -7.04
C ARG A 294 -17.08 -62.74 -8.16
N CYS A 295 -16.01 -62.44 -8.93
CA CYS A 295 -15.53 -63.38 -9.93
C CYS A 295 -14.93 -64.64 -9.32
N ALA A 296 -14.09 -64.50 -8.28
CA ALA A 296 -13.51 -65.61 -7.53
C ALA A 296 -14.56 -66.49 -6.85
N GLU A 297 -15.68 -65.91 -6.33
CA GLU A 297 -16.78 -66.67 -5.79
C GLU A 297 -17.56 -67.48 -6.88
N LYS A 298 -17.68 -66.95 -8.10
CA LYS A 298 -18.32 -67.67 -9.22
C LYS A 298 -17.46 -68.83 -9.72
N ASP A 299 -16.16 -68.69 -9.79
CA ASP A 299 -15.23 -69.73 -10.21
C ASP A 299 -15.20 -70.87 -9.19
N HIS A 300 -15.25 -70.57 -7.88
CA HIS A 300 -15.40 -71.60 -6.83
C HIS A 300 -16.76 -72.27 -6.76
N ALA A 301 -17.82 -71.60 -7.25
CA ALA A 301 -19.16 -72.25 -7.34
C ALA A 301 -19.26 -73.26 -8.50
N HIS A 302 -18.43 -73.16 -9.52
CA HIS A 302 -18.39 -74.11 -10.66
C HIS A 302 -17.58 -75.38 -10.39
N GLU A 303 -16.65 -75.33 -9.37
CA GLU A 303 -15.82 -76.51 -9.01
C GLU A 303 -16.43 -77.39 -7.91
N ARG A 304 -17.59 -77.07 -7.31
CA ARG A 304 -18.23 -77.88 -6.30
C ARG A 304 -19.26 -78.80 -6.87
N SER A 305 -18.82 -80.01 -7.23
CA SER A 305 -19.65 -81.21 -7.30
C SER A 305 -20.17 -81.53 -5.90
N PRO A 306 -21.44 -82.02 -5.71
CA PRO A 306 -22.06 -82.17 -4.44
C PRO A 306 -21.65 -83.46 -3.76
N HIS A 307 -20.51 -83.46 -3.05
CA HIS A 307 -20.27 -84.52 -2.06
C HIS A 307 -19.42 -84.03 -0.91
N SER A 308 -19.98 -84.28 0.27
CA SER A 308 -19.32 -84.33 1.58
C SER A 308 -19.34 -83.02 2.41
N CYS A 309 -20.16 -83.14 3.34
CA CYS A 309 -20.53 -82.62 4.60
C CYS A 309 -19.39 -82.42 5.62
N ALA A 310 -19.58 -81.43 6.46
CA ALA A 310 -19.27 -81.32 7.87
C ALA A 310 -17.85 -80.91 8.32
N GLN A 311 -17.90 -79.91 9.17
CA GLN A 311 -16.96 -79.53 10.25
C GLN A 311 -15.82 -78.62 9.86
N SER A 312 -15.99 -77.36 10.15
CA SER A 312 -15.30 -76.67 11.29
C SER A 312 -15.55 -75.13 11.22
N GLY A 313 -16.33 -74.67 12.16
CA GLY A 313 -16.52 -73.25 12.40
C GLY A 313 -15.29 -72.65 13.04
N ILE A 314 -14.74 -71.66 12.42
CA ILE A 314 -13.96 -70.62 13.10
C ILE A 314 -14.31 -69.29 12.43
N TYR A 315 -15.28 -68.60 13.00
CA TYR A 315 -15.52 -67.20 12.72
C TYR A 315 -14.41 -66.39 13.42
N ARG A 316 -13.47 -65.86 12.66
CA ARG A 316 -12.66 -64.75 13.13
C ARG A 316 -13.34 -63.45 12.71
N GLN A 317 -14.03 -62.79 13.64
CA GLN A 317 -14.46 -61.41 13.53
C GLN A 317 -13.20 -60.52 13.49
N ALA A 318 -12.94 -59.93 12.36
CA ALA A 318 -12.00 -58.80 12.29
C ALA A 318 -12.67 -57.57 12.91
N HIS A 319 -12.28 -57.22 14.13
CA HIS A 319 -12.62 -55.93 14.74
C HIS A 319 -11.92 -54.81 13.97
N LEU A 320 -12.68 -54.04 13.20
CA LEU A 320 -12.27 -52.71 12.73
C LEU A 320 -12.51 -51.72 13.88
N PRO A 321 -11.55 -50.85 14.19
CA PRO A 321 -11.74 -49.83 15.21
C PRO A 321 -12.75 -48.77 14.75
N ARG A 322 -13.92 -48.77 15.40
CA ARG A 322 -14.94 -47.72 15.28
C ARG A 322 -14.52 -46.47 16.08
N GLN A 323 -13.51 -45.75 15.65
CA GLN A 323 -13.14 -44.49 16.32
C GLN A 323 -12.56 -43.48 15.34
N LEU A 324 -13.36 -43.03 14.37
CA LEU A 324 -13.04 -41.84 13.57
C LEU A 324 -14.28 -41.19 12.90
N PHE A 325 -15.50 -41.40 13.45
CA PHE A 325 -16.72 -40.81 12.84
C PHE A 325 -17.67 -40.15 13.84
N THR A 326 -17.15 -39.41 14.82
CA THR A 326 -18.03 -38.66 15.76
C THR A 326 -17.70 -37.20 15.93
N ASP A 327 -16.95 -36.55 14.99
CA ASP A 327 -16.66 -35.11 15.14
C ASP A 327 -17.16 -34.21 13.99
N ARG A 328 -18.05 -34.72 13.13
CA ARG A 328 -18.65 -33.92 12.05
C ARG A 328 -19.99 -33.26 12.39
N ARG A 329 -20.47 -33.28 13.64
CA ARG A 329 -21.75 -32.65 14.01
C ARG A 329 -21.65 -31.39 14.86
N ARG A 330 -20.50 -30.79 15.05
CA ARG A 330 -20.36 -29.54 15.83
C ARG A 330 -19.95 -28.29 15.05
N ILE A 331 -19.81 -28.37 13.73
CA ILE A 331 -19.38 -27.19 12.90
C ILE A 331 -20.54 -26.60 12.07
N PHE A 332 -21.73 -27.19 12.00
CA PHE A 332 -22.84 -26.74 11.15
C PHE A 332 -24.02 -26.09 11.91
N HIS A 333 -23.75 -25.26 12.94
CA HIS A 333 -24.79 -24.41 13.55
C HIS A 333 -24.34 -23.01 13.92
N ALA A 334 -23.59 -22.35 13.08
CA ALA A 334 -23.23 -20.95 13.27
C ALA A 334 -23.39 -20.05 12.01
N GLU A 335 -24.26 -20.46 11.09
CA GLU A 335 -24.60 -19.59 9.95
C GLU A 335 -26.12 -19.49 9.81
N LYS A 336 -26.74 -18.66 10.65
CA LYS A 336 -28.02 -17.98 10.36
C LYS A 336 -28.37 -17.01 11.48
N THR A 337 -27.60 -15.94 11.67
CA THR A 337 -28.13 -14.65 12.16
C THR A 337 -27.09 -13.58 11.85
N GLY A 338 -27.30 -12.86 10.78
CA GLY A 338 -26.49 -11.69 10.46
C GLY A 338 -26.72 -10.54 11.44
N ARG A 339 -25.72 -10.23 12.23
CA ARG A 339 -25.41 -8.89 12.78
C ARG A 339 -24.00 -8.93 13.38
N PRO A 340 -23.08 -8.04 12.99
CA PRO A 340 -21.79 -7.95 13.67
C PRO A 340 -21.98 -7.32 15.04
N ARG A 341 -21.67 -8.06 16.11
CA ARG A 341 -21.49 -7.48 17.44
C ARG A 341 -20.08 -6.94 17.54
N LEU A 342 -19.99 -5.64 17.75
CA LEU A 342 -18.83 -4.96 18.27
C LEU A 342 -18.36 -5.65 19.57
N TYR A 343 -17.11 -6.07 19.59
CA TYR A 343 -16.43 -6.53 20.78
C TYR A 343 -16.00 -5.31 21.58
N ASP A 344 -16.79 -4.97 22.58
CA ASP A 344 -16.41 -4.11 23.69
C ASP A 344 -15.91 -4.99 24.83
N GLY A 345 -14.74 -4.71 25.39
CA GLY A 345 -14.38 -5.25 26.69
C GLY A 345 -13.09 -6.03 26.81
N CYS A 346 -11.94 -5.36 26.66
CA CYS A 346 -10.77 -5.71 27.47
C CYS A 346 -10.66 -4.71 28.61
N ARG A 347 -11.12 -5.12 29.79
CA ARG A 347 -10.84 -4.43 31.07
C ARG A 347 -9.40 -4.73 31.43
N GLU A 348 -8.58 -3.71 31.50
CA GLU A 348 -7.27 -3.75 32.15
C GLU A 348 -7.44 -3.88 33.66
N PRO A 349 -6.56 -4.62 34.37
CA PRO A 349 -6.54 -4.64 35.82
C PRO A 349 -6.00 -3.31 36.39
N PRO A 350 -6.40 -2.90 37.60
CA PRO A 350 -6.04 -1.61 38.17
C PRO A 350 -4.56 -1.53 38.52
N LEU A 351 -3.89 -0.49 38.03
CA LEU A 351 -2.54 -0.11 38.44
C LEU A 351 -2.54 0.38 39.89
N GLU A 352 -1.81 -0.32 40.72
CA GLU A 352 -1.47 0.11 42.09
C GLU A 352 -0.73 1.46 42.08
N ARG A 353 -1.27 2.43 42.79
CA ARG A 353 -0.65 3.73 43.07
C ARG A 353 0.56 3.53 43.98
N ARG A 354 1.76 3.62 43.46
CA ARG A 354 2.96 3.84 44.25
C ARG A 354 3.08 5.35 44.49
N THR A 355 2.84 5.73 45.74
CA THR A 355 3.15 7.05 46.29
C THR A 355 4.66 7.21 46.40
N PHE A 356 5.22 8.15 45.63
CA PHE A 356 6.58 8.61 45.85
C PHE A 356 6.55 9.83 46.78
N HIS A 357 7.12 9.67 47.97
CA HIS A 357 7.41 10.73 48.92
C HIS A 357 8.42 11.72 48.32
N ARG A 358 8.05 12.97 48.33
CA ARG A 358 8.88 14.13 48.02
C ARG A 358 9.78 14.38 49.25
N GLN A 359 11.09 14.18 49.12
CA GLN A 359 12.06 14.73 50.05
C GLN A 359 12.53 16.07 49.49
N GLU A 360 12.19 17.12 50.22
CA GLU A 360 12.76 18.45 50.09
C GLU A 360 14.14 18.44 50.78
N GLY A 361 15.18 18.69 50.01
CA GLY A 361 16.53 18.93 50.49
C GLY A 361 16.97 20.32 50.06
N SER A 362 16.83 21.23 50.98
CA SER A 362 17.43 22.55 50.92
C SER A 362 18.94 22.46 51.03
N CYS A 363 19.71 23.14 50.17
CA CYS A 363 21.04 23.61 50.53
C CYS A 363 21.40 24.88 49.78
N SER A 364 21.79 25.82 50.56
CA SER A 364 22.10 27.21 50.36
C SER A 364 23.47 27.46 49.69
N LEU A 365 23.53 28.57 48.96
CA LEU A 365 24.59 29.59 48.91
C LEU A 365 26.05 29.19 48.76
N GLY A 366 26.68 29.71 47.75
CA GLY A 366 28.12 29.85 47.60
C GLY A 366 28.51 30.73 46.42
N SER A 367 28.53 32.04 46.61
CA SER A 367 29.15 33.06 45.75
C SER A 367 30.68 32.96 45.76
N LYS A 368 31.36 33.18 44.61
CA LYS A 368 32.48 34.12 44.36
C LYS A 368 33.27 33.72 43.10
N VAL A 369 33.27 34.62 42.16
CA VAL A 369 34.38 35.46 41.67
C VAL A 369 35.64 34.70 41.17
N SER A 370 35.83 34.67 39.89
CA SER A 370 36.89 35.33 39.11
C SER A 370 36.57 35.18 37.62
#